data_287c9cb45a8dd2f3f13a02dab9719fb2
#
_entry.id   287c9cb45a8dd2f3f13a02dab9719fb2
#
_cell.length_a   1.000
_cell.length_b   1.000
_cell.length_c   1.000
_cell.angle_alpha   90.00
_cell.angle_beta   90.00
_cell.angle_gamma   90.00
#
_symmetry.space_group_name_H-M   'P 1'
#
loop_
_entity.id
_entity.type
_entity.pdbx_description
1 polymer ?
#
loop_
_entity_poly.entity_id
_entity_poly.type
_entity_poly.pdbx_seq_one_letter_code
_entity_poly.pdbx_strand_id
1 'polypeptide(L)'
;YIIICFALNPEWIPGEWSMVYFHLADVVRHEMEHITQDGIDTGNYRKGKPNEDDSELRAYIKMGLLPKSQYLMLPKEVDANLQGLRYEAKKRKENMSDTVGRYLDTQQEQGVINDEEREQVLDLWRRRAAKIGGIPKF
;
A
#
# COMPACT_ATOMS: atom_id res chain seq x y z
N TYR A 1 -5.09 8.34 -16.87
CA TYR A 1 -3.63 8.41 -16.67
C TYR A 1 -3.32 8.58 -15.19
N ILE A 2 -2.14 8.08 -14.79
CA ILE A 2 -1.62 8.21 -13.43
C ILE A 2 -0.53 9.27 -13.45
N ILE A 3 -0.60 10.24 -12.53
CA ILE A 3 0.45 11.24 -12.32
C ILE A 3 1.11 10.95 -10.98
N ILE A 4 2.41 10.70 -11.01
CA ILE A 4 3.22 10.48 -9.81
C ILE A 4 4.16 11.68 -9.68
N CYS A 5 4.05 12.39 -8.56
CA CYS A 5 4.90 13.55 -8.27
C CYS A 5 5.98 13.15 -7.27
N PHE A 6 7.23 13.54 -7.54
CA PHE A 6 8.37 13.30 -6.67
C PHE A 6 8.91 14.61 -6.12
N ALA A 7 9.22 14.61 -4.83
CA ALA A 7 10.11 15.58 -4.24
C ALA A 7 11.46 14.88 -3.99
N LEU A 8 12.46 15.20 -4.81
CA LEU A 8 13.80 14.62 -4.68
C LEU A 8 14.70 15.58 -3.93
N ASN A 9 15.48 15.07 -2.98
CA ASN A 9 16.54 15.85 -2.36
C ASN A 9 17.72 15.95 -3.35
N PRO A 10 18.13 17.17 -3.75
CA PRO A 10 19.23 17.37 -4.71
C PRO A 10 20.59 16.92 -4.17
N GLU A 11 20.71 16.73 -2.86
CA GLU A 11 21.94 16.26 -2.21
C GLU A 11 22.06 14.73 -2.16
N TRP A 12 21.08 14.00 -2.68
CA TRP A 12 21.14 12.54 -2.69
C TRP A 12 22.30 12.03 -3.54
N ILE A 13 23.05 11.12 -2.95
CA ILE A 13 24.16 10.44 -3.62
C ILE A 13 23.65 9.33 -4.56
N PRO A 14 24.42 8.95 -5.58
CA PRO A 14 23.97 7.95 -6.58
C PRO A 14 23.48 6.62 -6.00
N GLY A 15 23.99 6.17 -4.85
CA GLY A 15 23.55 4.93 -4.18
C GLY A 15 22.10 4.98 -3.67
N GLU A 16 21.54 6.16 -3.44
CA GLU A 16 20.16 6.34 -2.96
C GLU A 16 19.12 6.22 -4.09
N TRP A 17 19.55 6.33 -5.35
CA TRP A 17 18.66 6.19 -6.50
C TRP A 17 18.01 4.81 -6.61
N SER A 18 18.69 3.78 -6.13
CA SER A 18 18.10 2.44 -6.07
C SER A 18 16.89 2.40 -5.13
N MET A 19 16.92 3.15 -4.03
CA MET A 19 15.80 3.28 -3.08
C MET A 19 14.61 3.97 -3.73
N VAL A 20 14.87 5.06 -4.47
CA VAL A 20 13.83 5.77 -5.24
C VAL A 20 13.19 4.83 -6.26
N TYR A 21 13.99 4.06 -6.99
CA TYR A 21 13.49 3.10 -7.98
C TYR A 21 12.58 2.04 -7.35
N PHE A 22 12.98 1.47 -6.22
CA PHE A 22 12.19 0.43 -5.56
C PHE A 22 10.88 0.99 -4.99
N HIS A 23 10.94 2.17 -4.38
CA HIS A 23 9.74 2.84 -3.88
C HIS A 23 8.80 3.23 -5.03
N LEU A 24 9.34 3.72 -6.14
CA LEU A 24 8.54 4.01 -7.33
C LEU A 24 7.85 2.76 -7.88
N ALA A 25 8.56 1.64 -7.91
CA ALA A 25 8.03 0.37 -8.40
C ALA A 25 6.86 -0.13 -7.51
N ASP A 26 6.97 0.05 -6.20
CA ASP A 26 5.90 -0.23 -5.24
C ASP A 26 4.69 0.67 -5.49
N VAL A 27 4.88 1.99 -5.51
CA VAL A 27 3.80 2.96 -5.72
C VAL A 27 3.07 2.72 -7.05
N VAL A 28 3.81 2.53 -8.16
CA VAL A 28 3.20 2.24 -9.47
C VAL A 28 2.36 0.96 -9.41
N ARG A 29 2.88 -0.10 -8.78
CA ARG A 29 2.13 -1.36 -8.67
C ARG A 29 0.90 -1.21 -7.78
N HIS A 30 0.99 -0.43 -6.71
CA HIS A 30 -0.13 -0.10 -5.83
C HIS A 30 -1.25 0.62 -6.61
N GLU A 31 -0.91 1.67 -7.36
CA GLU A 31 -1.88 2.43 -8.16
C GLU A 31 -2.48 1.58 -9.30
N MET A 32 -1.68 0.71 -9.90
CA MET A 32 -2.17 -0.23 -10.92
C MET A 32 -3.20 -1.21 -10.33
N GLU A 33 -3.04 -1.62 -9.07
CA GLU A 33 -4.02 -2.47 -8.40
C GLU A 33 -5.37 -1.76 -8.24
N HIS A 34 -5.38 -0.48 -7.89
CA HIS A 34 -6.63 0.30 -7.85
C HIS A 34 -7.33 0.37 -9.20
N ILE A 35 -6.58 0.51 -10.30
CA ILE A 35 -7.14 0.50 -11.66
C ILE A 35 -7.80 -0.85 -11.97
N THR A 36 -7.17 -1.96 -11.60
CA THR A 36 -7.72 -3.31 -11.80
C THR A 36 -8.94 -3.57 -10.93
N GLN A 37 -8.92 -3.14 -9.68
CA GLN A 37 -10.06 -3.24 -8.76
C GLN A 37 -11.30 -2.52 -9.30
N ASP A 38 -11.11 -1.39 -9.99
CA ASP A 38 -12.19 -0.61 -10.59
C ASP A 38 -12.58 -1.13 -11.99
N GLY A 39 -11.86 -2.12 -12.53
CA GLY A 39 -12.14 -2.73 -13.85
C GLY A 39 -11.83 -1.82 -15.04
N ILE A 40 -11.03 -0.78 -14.82
CA ILE A 40 -10.66 0.20 -15.87
C ILE A 40 -9.80 -0.44 -16.96
N ASP A 41 -8.92 -1.36 -16.58
CA ASP A 41 -7.99 -2.05 -17.46
C ASP A 41 -8.69 -2.97 -18.47
N THR A 42 -9.87 -3.50 -18.12
CA THR A 42 -10.65 -4.42 -18.97
C THR A 42 -11.72 -3.71 -19.79
N GLY A 43 -11.85 -2.39 -19.68
CA GLY A 43 -12.95 -1.63 -20.27
C GLY A 43 -14.32 -1.96 -19.65
N ASN A 44 -14.36 -2.89 -18.73
CA ASN A 44 -15.52 -3.24 -17.92
C ASN A 44 -15.62 -2.29 -16.71
N TYR A 45 -15.35 -1.00 -16.94
CA TYR A 45 -15.60 0.00 -15.92
C TYR A 45 -17.06 -0.15 -15.48
N ARG A 46 -17.25 -1.02 -14.54
CA ARG A 46 -18.43 -0.92 -13.72
C ARG A 46 -18.30 0.46 -13.07
N LYS A 47 -19.22 1.35 -13.37
CA LYS A 47 -19.68 2.34 -12.39
C LYS A 47 -20.17 1.51 -11.21
N GLY A 48 -19.23 0.71 -10.69
CA GLY A 48 -19.38 -0.03 -9.49
C GLY A 48 -19.71 1.04 -8.50
N LYS A 49 -20.76 0.90 -7.79
CA LYS A 49 -20.93 1.56 -6.53
C LYS A 49 -19.54 1.54 -5.91
N PRO A 50 -18.87 2.70 -5.73
CA PRO A 50 -17.70 2.72 -4.85
C PRO A 50 -18.15 1.94 -3.64
N ASN A 51 -17.30 1.11 -3.08
CA ASN A 51 -17.67 0.47 -1.84
C ASN A 51 -18.03 1.64 -0.95
N GLU A 52 -19.33 1.88 -0.77
CA GLU A 52 -19.83 3.12 -0.15
C GLU A 52 -19.16 3.28 1.21
N ASP A 53 -18.87 2.15 1.86
CA ASP A 53 -18.17 2.07 3.12
C ASP A 53 -16.73 2.62 3.05
N ASP A 54 -15.97 2.30 2.00
CA ASP A 54 -14.59 2.79 1.86
C ASP A 54 -14.53 4.30 1.61
N SER A 55 -15.45 4.87 0.85
CA SER A 55 -15.45 6.31 0.57
C SER A 55 -15.84 7.13 1.79
N GLU A 56 -16.78 6.66 2.60
CA GLU A 56 -17.14 7.30 3.87
C GLU A 56 -16.00 7.20 4.89
N LEU A 57 -15.39 6.02 5.04
CA LEU A 57 -14.26 5.82 5.94
C LEU A 57 -13.06 6.71 5.55
N ARG A 58 -12.76 6.82 4.25
CA ARG A 58 -11.72 7.74 3.75
C ARG A 58 -12.04 9.20 4.09
N ALA A 59 -13.30 9.61 3.94
CA ALA A 59 -13.73 10.96 4.31
C ALA A 59 -13.55 11.21 5.81
N TYR A 60 -13.92 10.27 6.68
CA TYR A 60 -13.75 10.38 8.13
C TYR A 60 -12.27 10.42 8.54
N ILE A 61 -11.42 9.61 7.92
CA ILE A 61 -9.96 9.67 8.14
C ILE A 61 -9.41 11.04 7.73
N LYS A 62 -9.80 11.54 6.56
CA LYS A 62 -9.36 12.84 6.04
C LYS A 62 -9.81 14.02 6.94
N MET A 63 -10.99 13.91 7.53
CA MET A 63 -11.51 14.90 8.50
C MET A 63 -10.92 14.75 9.90
N GLY A 64 -10.07 13.75 10.15
CA GLY A 64 -9.50 13.47 11.46
C GLY A 64 -10.48 12.86 12.46
N LEU A 65 -11.63 12.37 12.00
CA LEU A 65 -12.63 11.69 12.83
C LEU A 65 -12.28 10.23 13.12
N LEU A 66 -11.41 9.64 12.28
CA LEU A 66 -10.84 8.31 12.47
C LEU A 66 -9.32 8.38 12.43
N PRO A 67 -8.62 7.49 13.15
CA PRO A 67 -7.16 7.39 13.11
C PRO A 67 -6.65 7.15 11.68
N LYS A 68 -5.47 7.70 11.36
CA LYS A 68 -4.81 7.44 10.06
C LYS A 68 -4.51 5.96 9.82
N SER A 69 -4.27 5.20 10.88
CA SER A 69 -4.08 3.75 10.86
C SER A 69 -5.22 2.99 10.17
N GLN A 70 -6.44 3.51 10.27
CA GLN A 70 -7.61 2.90 9.61
C GLN A 70 -7.47 2.86 8.08
N TYR A 71 -6.69 3.78 7.48
CA TYR A 71 -6.41 3.76 6.05
C TYR A 71 -5.72 2.46 5.62
N LEU A 72 -4.77 1.99 6.42
CA LEU A 72 -4.05 0.73 6.16
C LEU A 72 -4.91 -0.53 6.34
N MET A 73 -6.12 -0.38 6.86
CA MET A 73 -7.06 -1.48 7.08
C MET A 73 -8.23 -1.49 6.08
N LEU A 74 -8.34 -0.48 5.22
CA LEU A 74 -9.37 -0.46 4.17
C LEU A 74 -9.14 -1.59 3.16
N PRO A 75 -10.15 -2.39 2.81
CA PRO A 75 -9.97 -3.58 1.96
C PRO A 75 -9.22 -3.31 0.65
N LYS A 76 -9.56 -2.24 -0.05
CA LYS A 76 -8.89 -1.86 -1.30
C LYS A 76 -7.42 -1.48 -1.08
N GLU A 77 -7.13 -0.75 0.00
CA GLU A 77 -5.76 -0.36 0.35
C GLU A 77 -4.92 -1.56 0.79
N VAL A 78 -5.51 -2.49 1.54
CA VAL A 78 -4.82 -3.73 1.92
C VAL A 78 -4.38 -4.50 0.68
N ASP A 79 -5.28 -4.67 -0.29
CA ASP A 79 -4.99 -5.41 -1.52
C ASP A 79 -3.91 -4.69 -2.34
N ALA A 80 -4.02 -3.37 -2.50
CA ALA A 80 -3.06 -2.55 -3.24
C ALA A 80 -1.67 -2.56 -2.56
N ASN A 81 -1.61 -2.37 -1.23
CA ASN A 81 -0.35 -2.44 -0.48
C ASN A 81 0.31 -3.82 -0.60
N LEU A 82 -0.45 -4.90 -0.44
CA LEU A 82 0.10 -6.26 -0.55
C LEU A 82 0.68 -6.55 -1.94
N GLN A 83 0.04 -6.08 -3.00
CA GLN A 83 0.55 -6.25 -4.37
C GLN A 83 1.77 -5.37 -4.64
N GLY A 84 1.78 -4.12 -4.17
CA GLY A 84 2.92 -3.22 -4.27
C GLY A 84 4.14 -3.80 -3.56
N LEU A 85 4.00 -4.13 -2.28
CA LEU A 85 5.09 -4.69 -1.46
C LEU A 85 5.61 -6.04 -1.97
N ARG A 86 4.72 -6.89 -2.51
CA ARG A 86 5.15 -8.12 -3.20
C ARG A 86 6.04 -7.81 -4.40
N TYR A 87 5.67 -6.80 -5.20
CA TYR A 87 6.46 -6.41 -6.35
C TYR A 87 7.81 -5.83 -5.93
N GLU A 88 7.83 -4.99 -4.89
CA GLU A 88 9.07 -4.45 -4.30
C GLU A 88 9.97 -5.57 -3.78
N ALA A 89 9.44 -6.50 -2.97
CA ALA A 89 10.19 -7.63 -2.44
C ALA A 89 10.86 -8.44 -3.57
N LYS A 90 10.12 -8.72 -4.65
CA LYS A 90 10.65 -9.40 -5.82
C LYS A 90 11.79 -8.61 -6.49
N LYS A 91 11.66 -7.30 -6.63
CA LYS A 91 12.68 -6.44 -7.24
C LYS A 91 13.93 -6.34 -6.38
N ARG A 92 13.76 -6.26 -5.08
CA ARG A 92 14.87 -6.23 -4.10
C ARG A 92 15.53 -7.58 -3.87
N LYS A 93 14.90 -8.67 -4.32
CA LYS A 93 15.28 -10.07 -3.99
C LYS A 93 15.25 -10.31 -2.47
N GLU A 94 14.31 -9.72 -1.80
CA GLU A 94 14.06 -9.84 -0.36
C GLU A 94 12.85 -10.75 -0.10
N ASN A 95 12.72 -11.23 1.13
CA ASN A 95 11.49 -11.91 1.51
C ASN A 95 10.36 -10.90 1.81
N MET A 96 9.12 -11.35 1.70
CA MET A 96 7.94 -10.52 1.91
C MET A 96 7.85 -9.99 3.35
N SER A 97 8.31 -10.77 4.33
CA SER A 97 8.30 -10.39 5.75
C SER A 97 9.14 -9.14 6.01
N ASP A 98 10.37 -9.10 5.45
CA ASP A 98 11.28 -7.97 5.65
C ASP A 98 10.74 -6.71 4.96
N THR A 99 10.17 -6.87 3.76
CA THR A 99 9.58 -5.76 3.02
C THR A 99 8.37 -5.17 3.73
N VAL A 100 7.45 -6.00 4.21
CA VAL A 100 6.29 -5.58 5.00
C VAL A 100 6.73 -4.96 6.32
N GLY A 101 7.70 -5.58 7.02
CA GLY A 101 8.25 -5.05 8.27
C GLY A 101 8.77 -3.64 8.09
N ARG A 102 9.66 -3.43 7.12
CA ARG A 102 10.21 -2.10 6.81
C ARG A 102 9.13 -1.06 6.46
N TYR A 103 8.12 -1.45 5.69
CA TYR A 103 7.01 -0.55 5.39
C TYR A 103 6.26 -0.11 6.64
N LEU A 104 5.90 -1.06 7.51
CA LEU A 104 5.19 -0.75 8.75
C LEU A 104 6.06 0.03 9.73
N ASP A 105 7.36 -0.24 9.79
CA ASP A 105 8.32 0.54 10.60
C ASP A 105 8.34 2.00 10.13
N THR A 106 8.35 2.24 8.82
CA THR A 106 8.25 3.59 8.25
C THR A 106 6.92 4.28 8.63
N GLN A 107 5.79 3.56 8.58
CA GLN A 107 4.50 4.12 9.00
C GLN A 107 4.50 4.49 10.49
N GLN A 108 5.18 3.70 11.31
CA GLN A 108 5.33 3.94 12.73
C GLN A 108 6.24 5.14 13.01
N GLU A 109 7.38 5.24 12.34
CA GLU A 109 8.28 6.40 12.43
C GLU A 109 7.59 7.71 12.02
N GLN A 110 6.68 7.65 11.05
CA GLN A 110 5.86 8.79 10.61
C GLN A 110 4.69 9.09 11.54
N GLY A 111 4.47 8.31 12.60
CA GLY A 111 3.37 8.47 13.53
C GLY A 111 1.98 8.18 12.95
N VAL A 112 1.94 7.38 11.89
CA VAL A 112 0.66 6.91 11.27
C VAL A 112 0.04 5.80 12.09
N ILE A 113 0.87 4.90 12.63
CA ILE A 113 0.49 3.78 13.49
C ILE A 113 1.36 3.75 14.74
N ASN A 114 0.81 3.22 15.83
CA ASN A 114 1.55 2.87 17.04
C ASN A 114 1.83 1.35 17.08
N ASP A 115 2.47 0.86 18.16
CA ASP A 115 2.84 -0.55 18.30
C ASP A 115 1.63 -1.48 18.24
N GLU A 116 0.54 -1.14 18.92
CA GLU A 116 -0.68 -1.94 18.95
C GLU A 116 -1.36 -1.97 17.58
N GLU A 117 -1.48 -0.82 16.92
CA GLU A 117 -2.05 -0.70 15.58
C GLU A 117 -1.21 -1.43 14.53
N ARG A 118 0.12 -1.43 14.69
CA ARG A 118 1.05 -2.18 13.83
C ARG A 118 0.73 -3.68 13.84
N GLU A 119 0.54 -4.25 15.02
CA GLU A 119 0.18 -5.68 15.15
C GLU A 119 -1.21 -5.97 14.57
N GLN A 120 -2.18 -5.07 14.76
CA GLN A 120 -3.52 -5.21 14.17
C GLN A 120 -3.47 -5.18 12.64
N VAL A 121 -2.73 -4.23 12.05
CA VAL A 121 -2.54 -4.14 10.60
C VAL A 121 -1.86 -5.39 10.07
N LEU A 122 -0.78 -5.84 10.72
CA LEU A 122 0.00 -7.01 10.31
C LEU A 122 -0.86 -8.28 10.32
N ASP A 123 -1.66 -8.50 11.36
CA ASP A 123 -2.56 -9.64 11.47
C ASP A 123 -3.66 -9.60 10.37
N LEU A 124 -4.26 -8.43 10.14
CA LEU A 124 -5.22 -8.24 9.08
C LEU A 124 -4.62 -8.55 7.70
N TRP A 125 -3.42 -8.05 7.43
CA TRP A 125 -2.74 -8.24 6.15
C TRP A 125 -2.36 -9.69 5.92
N ARG A 126 -1.90 -10.42 6.95
CA ARG A 126 -1.62 -11.86 6.89
C ARG A 126 -2.86 -12.66 6.54
N ARG A 127 -3.97 -12.37 7.20
CA ARG A 127 -5.26 -13.01 6.90
C ARG A 127 -5.74 -12.72 5.48
N ARG A 128 -5.53 -11.51 5.00
CA ARG A 128 -5.91 -11.11 3.65
C ARG A 128 -5.02 -11.76 2.60
N ALA A 129 -3.71 -11.74 2.78
CA ALA A 129 -2.74 -12.37 1.89
C ALA A 129 -3.02 -13.85 1.67
N ALA A 130 -3.42 -14.57 2.73
CA ALA A 130 -3.81 -15.96 2.63
C ALA A 130 -5.02 -16.21 1.73
N LYS A 131 -5.89 -15.21 1.55
CA LYS A 131 -7.11 -15.30 0.71
C LYS A 131 -6.89 -14.90 -0.73
N ILE A 132 -6.02 -13.91 -0.97
CA ILE A 132 -5.79 -13.36 -2.32
C ILE A 132 -5.06 -14.38 -3.23
N GLY A 133 -4.24 -15.24 -2.67
CA GLY A 133 -3.38 -16.14 -3.42
C GLY A 133 -2.19 -15.42 -4.07
N GLY A 134 -1.10 -16.18 -4.30
CA GLY A 134 0.12 -15.64 -4.92
C GLY A 134 0.92 -14.64 -4.07
N ILE A 135 0.44 -14.24 -2.90
CA ILE A 135 1.20 -13.47 -1.92
C ILE A 135 1.97 -14.45 -1.04
N PRO A 136 3.32 -14.35 -0.93
CA PRO A 136 4.09 -15.17 -0.01
C PRO A 136 3.64 -14.96 1.44
N LYS A 137 3.75 -15.99 2.25
CA LYS A 137 3.54 -15.85 3.71
C LYS A 137 4.60 -14.94 4.31
N PHE A 138 4.22 -14.12 5.27
CA PHE A 138 5.09 -13.22 5.99
C PHE A 138 4.67 -13.07 7.46
#